data_27a9cf9ff4426496f6f161574835af8f
#
_entry.id   27a9cf9ff4426496f6f161574835af8f
#
_cell.length_a   1.000
_cell.length_b   1.000
_cell.length_c   1.000
_cell.angle_alpha   90.00
_cell.angle_beta   90.00
_cell.angle_gamma   90.00
#
_symmetry.space_group_name_H-M   'P 1'
#
loop_
_entity.id
_entity.type
_entity.pdbx_description
1 polymer ?
#
loop_
_entity_poly.entity_id
_entity_poly.type
_entity_poly.pdbx_seq_one_letter_code
_entity_poly.pdbx_strand_id
1 'polypeptide(L)'
;MPQTQKQSHYPDPTGKQEVVSRTLSVLVDNEPGVLSRIAGLFSGRGYNIDSLTVTETEHSKHLSRFTIVTKGTPAVIEQIKHQLERMVPVHRVIDLTLIGEPLERELALVKVAGKGEKRIEALRLAEIFRAAVIDASVEHFVFEITGRTSKIEQFIQIMTGLGLVEVSRTGIAAIGRGAHSM
;
A
#
# COMPACT_ATOMS: atom_id res chain seq x y z
N MET A 1 2.69 -5.93 -46.01
CA MET A 1 1.46 -6.38 -45.33
C MET A 1 1.85 -6.88 -43.95
N PRO A 2 1.47 -6.25 -42.83
CA PRO A 2 1.79 -6.71 -41.49
C PRO A 2 0.81 -7.83 -41.08
N GLN A 3 1.37 -8.95 -40.69
CA GLN A 3 0.59 -10.09 -40.15
C GLN A 3 0.08 -9.76 -38.74
N THR A 4 -1.22 -9.71 -38.63
CA THR A 4 -1.93 -9.59 -37.36
C THR A 4 -1.80 -10.91 -36.59
N GLN A 5 -0.98 -10.94 -35.55
CA GLN A 5 -0.96 -12.07 -34.60
C GLN A 5 -2.29 -12.12 -33.88
N LYS A 6 -3.10 -13.13 -34.15
CA LYS A 6 -4.29 -13.51 -33.37
C LYS A 6 -3.80 -13.99 -32.00
N GLN A 7 -4.09 -13.25 -30.92
CA GLN A 7 -3.97 -13.75 -29.57
C GLN A 7 -4.88 -14.96 -29.39
N SER A 8 -4.27 -16.08 -29.09
CA SER A 8 -4.97 -17.34 -28.79
C SER A 8 -5.74 -17.19 -27.46
N HIS A 9 -7.05 -17.35 -27.54
CA HIS A 9 -7.99 -17.28 -26.41
C HIS A 9 -8.20 -18.67 -25.79
N TYR A 10 -7.12 -19.47 -25.66
CA TYR A 10 -7.18 -20.76 -24.97
C TYR A 10 -6.86 -20.54 -23.48
N PRO A 11 -7.67 -21.07 -22.53
CA PRO A 11 -7.34 -21.05 -21.12
C PRO A 11 -6.07 -21.86 -20.88
N ASP A 12 -5.19 -21.32 -20.04
CA ASP A 12 -3.92 -21.95 -19.64
C ASP A 12 -4.22 -23.33 -19.00
N PRO A 13 -3.70 -24.44 -19.54
CA PRO A 13 -3.96 -25.78 -19.03
C PRO A 13 -3.31 -26.06 -17.68
N THR A 14 -2.51 -25.15 -17.11
CA THR A 14 -1.81 -25.34 -15.82
C THR A 14 -2.66 -25.00 -14.60
N GLY A 15 -3.87 -24.44 -14.77
CA GLY A 15 -4.80 -24.17 -13.66
C GLY A 15 -4.28 -23.19 -12.58
N LYS A 16 -3.15 -22.54 -12.80
CA LYS A 16 -2.64 -21.51 -11.90
C LYS A 16 -3.49 -20.24 -12.07
N GLN A 17 -4.42 -20.03 -11.15
CA GLN A 17 -5.15 -18.77 -11.09
C GLN A 17 -4.17 -17.63 -10.84
N GLU A 18 -4.21 -16.61 -11.68
CA GLU A 18 -3.36 -15.43 -11.56
C GLU A 18 -3.63 -14.72 -10.22
N VAL A 19 -2.57 -14.53 -9.44
CA VAL A 19 -2.64 -13.76 -8.18
C VAL A 19 -2.51 -12.30 -8.52
N VAL A 20 -3.53 -11.52 -8.16
CA VAL A 20 -3.57 -10.07 -8.37
C VAL A 20 -3.47 -9.33 -7.04
N SER A 21 -2.87 -8.14 -7.07
CA SER A 21 -2.90 -7.20 -5.94
C SER A 21 -4.08 -6.25 -6.10
N ARG A 22 -4.81 -6.00 -5.01
CA ARG A 22 -5.97 -5.10 -4.98
C ARG A 22 -5.88 -4.14 -3.81
N THR A 23 -6.34 -2.93 -4.05
CA THR A 23 -6.45 -1.86 -3.05
C THR A 23 -7.92 -1.60 -2.77
N LEU A 24 -8.36 -2.06 -1.61
CA LEU A 24 -9.74 -1.92 -1.14
C LEU A 24 -9.83 -0.70 -0.23
N SER A 25 -10.82 0.16 -0.47
CA SER A 25 -11.19 1.24 0.44
C SER A 25 -12.51 0.88 1.12
N VAL A 26 -12.51 0.86 2.45
CA VAL A 26 -13.64 0.42 3.28
C VAL A 26 -14.02 1.57 4.21
N LEU A 27 -15.26 2.04 4.11
CA LEU A 27 -15.84 3.07 4.98
C LEU A 27 -16.62 2.38 6.09
N VAL A 28 -16.33 2.73 7.34
CA VAL A 28 -16.89 2.07 8.52
C VAL A 28 -17.26 3.09 9.60
N ASP A 29 -18.13 2.69 10.53
CA ASP A 29 -18.30 3.42 11.79
C ASP A 29 -16.99 3.43 12.58
N ASN A 30 -16.64 4.59 13.16
CA ASN A 30 -15.48 4.72 14.04
C ASN A 30 -15.84 4.29 15.46
N GLU A 31 -15.93 2.98 15.67
CA GLU A 31 -16.26 2.40 16.97
C GLU A 31 -15.20 1.39 17.45
N PRO A 32 -15.07 1.17 18.77
CA PRO A 32 -14.13 0.21 19.31
C PRO A 32 -14.35 -1.20 18.76
N GLY A 33 -13.24 -1.86 18.39
CA GLY A 33 -13.25 -3.25 17.93
C GLY A 33 -13.46 -3.46 16.44
N VAL A 34 -13.77 -2.44 15.63
CA VAL A 34 -13.93 -2.57 14.16
C VAL A 34 -12.64 -3.07 13.51
N LEU A 35 -11.48 -2.51 13.88
CA LEU A 35 -10.19 -2.99 13.39
C LEU A 35 -9.97 -4.48 13.69
N SER A 36 -10.27 -4.89 14.91
CA SER A 36 -10.11 -6.31 15.31
C SER A 36 -11.04 -7.23 14.54
N ARG A 37 -12.27 -6.81 14.25
CA ARG A 37 -13.22 -7.57 13.44
C ARG A 37 -12.74 -7.73 11.99
N ILE A 38 -12.26 -6.63 11.38
CA ILE A 38 -11.70 -6.69 10.01
C ILE A 38 -10.45 -7.56 9.98
N ALA A 39 -9.49 -7.35 10.89
CA ALA A 39 -8.30 -8.19 10.97
C ALA A 39 -8.64 -9.67 11.23
N GLY A 40 -9.63 -9.94 12.10
CA GLY A 40 -10.14 -11.28 12.37
C GLY A 40 -10.75 -11.96 11.15
N LEU A 41 -11.46 -11.22 10.29
CA LEU A 41 -11.98 -11.74 9.02
C LEU A 41 -10.85 -12.24 8.11
N PHE A 42 -9.79 -11.47 7.97
CA PHE A 42 -8.63 -11.86 7.16
C PHE A 42 -7.90 -13.06 7.77
N SER A 43 -7.57 -12.98 9.06
CA SER A 43 -6.84 -14.03 9.78
C SER A 43 -7.60 -15.36 9.82
N GLY A 44 -8.90 -15.32 10.09
CA GLY A 44 -9.74 -16.52 10.20
C GLY A 44 -9.90 -17.30 8.89
N ARG A 45 -9.55 -16.69 7.75
CA ARG A 45 -9.63 -17.31 6.41
C ARG A 45 -8.28 -17.46 5.73
N GLY A 46 -7.20 -17.09 6.41
CA GLY A 46 -5.85 -17.17 5.86
C GLY A 46 -5.59 -16.16 4.74
N TYR A 47 -6.35 -15.05 4.68
CA TYR A 47 -6.06 -13.96 3.75
C TYR A 47 -4.93 -13.10 4.29
N ASN A 48 -4.02 -12.67 3.41
CA ASN A 48 -2.92 -11.78 3.79
C ASN A 48 -3.31 -10.31 3.62
N ILE A 49 -2.87 -9.47 4.56
CA ILE A 49 -2.92 -8.01 4.45
C ILE A 49 -1.49 -7.51 4.20
N ASP A 50 -1.22 -7.03 2.99
CA ASP A 50 0.10 -6.47 2.63
C ASP A 50 0.29 -5.06 3.21
N SER A 51 -0.79 -4.26 3.27
CA SER A 51 -0.80 -2.93 3.86
C SER A 51 -2.17 -2.61 4.43
N LEU A 52 -2.21 -1.97 5.58
CA LEU A 52 -3.42 -1.50 6.25
C LEU A 52 -3.19 -0.11 6.80
N THR A 53 -3.98 0.83 6.31
CA THR A 53 -3.99 2.22 6.81
C THR A 53 -5.40 2.54 7.28
N VAL A 54 -5.51 3.12 8.47
CA VAL A 54 -6.78 3.49 9.09
C VAL A 54 -6.74 4.94 9.48
N THR A 55 -7.78 5.69 9.13
CA THR A 55 -7.93 7.09 9.54
C THR A 55 -9.38 7.47 9.68
N GLU A 56 -9.69 8.33 10.63
CA GLU A 56 -10.99 8.98 10.71
C GLU A 56 -11.09 10.03 9.58
N THR A 57 -12.12 9.94 8.77
CA THR A 57 -12.29 10.81 7.59
C THR A 57 -13.31 11.92 7.80
N GLU A 58 -14.32 11.68 8.63
CA GLU A 58 -15.38 12.63 8.91
C GLU A 58 -15.74 12.61 10.41
N HIS A 59 -15.11 13.51 11.18
CA HIS A 59 -15.37 13.62 12.64
C HIS A 59 -16.84 13.83 12.99
N SER A 60 -17.57 14.60 12.18
CA SER A 60 -19.00 14.88 12.43
C SER A 60 -19.91 13.66 12.26
N LYS A 61 -19.47 12.67 11.51
CA LYS A 61 -20.21 11.43 11.25
C LYS A 61 -19.63 10.21 11.94
N HIS A 62 -18.53 10.36 12.66
CA HIS A 62 -17.81 9.25 13.30
C HIS A 62 -17.49 8.11 12.32
N LEU A 63 -16.98 8.47 11.13
CA LEU A 63 -16.61 7.52 10.09
C LEU A 63 -15.09 7.39 9.97
N SER A 64 -14.64 6.16 9.81
CA SER A 64 -13.25 5.82 9.53
C SER A 64 -13.11 5.14 8.16
N ARG A 65 -12.00 5.41 7.50
CA ARG A 65 -11.62 4.76 6.25
C ARG A 65 -10.46 3.80 6.50
N PHE A 66 -10.64 2.58 6.04
CA PHE A 66 -9.59 1.58 5.94
C PHE A 66 -9.14 1.48 4.50
N THR A 67 -7.85 1.61 4.26
CA THR A 67 -7.22 1.27 2.98
C THR A 67 -6.47 -0.03 3.16
N ILE A 68 -6.93 -1.08 2.49
CA ILE A 68 -6.41 -2.44 2.63
C ILE A 68 -5.81 -2.87 1.30
N VAL A 69 -4.52 -3.21 1.30
CA VAL A 69 -3.88 -3.85 0.15
C VAL A 69 -3.74 -5.34 0.46
N THR A 70 -4.28 -6.16 -0.45
CA THR A 70 -4.27 -7.61 -0.31
C THR A 70 -4.01 -8.28 -1.65
N LYS A 71 -3.46 -9.50 -1.61
CA LYS A 71 -3.20 -10.32 -2.79
C LYS A 71 -4.03 -11.59 -2.75
N GLY A 72 -4.52 -11.99 -3.90
CA GLY A 72 -5.29 -13.22 -4.05
C GLY A 72 -5.74 -13.42 -5.49
N THR A 73 -6.39 -14.55 -5.75
CA THR A 73 -7.08 -14.72 -7.04
C THR A 73 -8.28 -13.78 -7.11
N PRO A 74 -8.77 -13.41 -8.30
CA PRO A 74 -9.96 -12.56 -8.44
C PRO A 74 -11.16 -13.07 -7.63
N ALA A 75 -11.37 -14.38 -7.59
CA ALA A 75 -12.46 -15.00 -6.81
C ALA A 75 -12.29 -14.81 -5.30
N VAL A 76 -11.06 -14.91 -4.79
CA VAL A 76 -10.75 -14.65 -3.36
C VAL A 76 -10.98 -13.19 -3.01
N ILE A 77 -10.57 -12.27 -3.88
CA ILE A 77 -10.79 -10.83 -3.65
C ILE A 77 -12.29 -10.49 -3.60
N GLU A 78 -13.10 -11.05 -4.51
CA GLU A 78 -14.55 -10.87 -4.47
C GLU A 78 -15.17 -11.47 -3.20
N GLN A 79 -14.69 -12.60 -2.72
CA GLN A 79 -15.12 -13.16 -1.43
C GLN A 79 -14.79 -12.20 -0.27
N ILE A 80 -13.59 -11.63 -0.25
CA ILE A 80 -13.18 -10.65 0.77
C ILE A 80 -14.13 -9.45 0.75
N LYS A 81 -14.42 -8.88 -0.43
CA LYS A 81 -15.35 -7.75 -0.57
C LYS A 81 -16.72 -8.08 0.00
N HIS A 82 -17.34 -9.16 -0.46
CA HIS A 82 -18.68 -9.57 0.00
C HIS A 82 -18.74 -9.81 1.51
N GLN A 83 -17.66 -10.26 2.12
CA GLN A 83 -17.64 -10.49 3.56
C GLN A 83 -17.46 -9.20 4.34
N LEU A 84 -16.65 -8.27 3.84
CA LEU A 84 -16.55 -6.92 4.40
C LEU A 84 -17.91 -6.20 4.33
N GLU A 85 -18.60 -6.26 3.19
CA GLU A 85 -19.92 -5.65 2.98
C GLU A 85 -21.02 -6.19 3.92
N ARG A 86 -20.87 -7.43 4.42
CA ARG A 86 -21.81 -8.04 5.38
C ARG A 86 -21.54 -7.66 6.84
N MET A 87 -20.43 -7.00 7.12
CA MET A 87 -20.12 -6.58 8.51
C MET A 87 -20.97 -5.36 8.88
N VAL A 88 -21.62 -5.41 10.02
CA VAL A 88 -22.53 -4.36 10.51
C VAL A 88 -21.91 -2.96 10.50
N PRO A 89 -20.65 -2.73 10.94
CA PRO A 89 -20.07 -1.38 10.95
C PRO A 89 -19.59 -0.90 9.57
N VAL A 90 -19.73 -1.73 8.51
CA VAL A 90 -19.24 -1.38 7.17
C VAL A 90 -20.35 -0.73 6.34
N HIS A 91 -20.13 0.51 5.94
CA HIS A 91 -21.05 1.26 5.07
C HIS A 91 -20.80 1.02 3.60
N ARG A 92 -19.52 0.91 3.20
CA ARG A 92 -19.15 0.80 1.80
C ARG A 92 -17.80 0.14 1.62
N VAL A 93 -17.69 -0.70 0.60
CA VAL A 93 -16.43 -1.31 0.14
C VAL A 93 -16.23 -0.98 -1.34
N ILE A 94 -15.07 -0.44 -1.68
CA ILE A 94 -14.72 -0.13 -3.07
C ILE A 94 -13.36 -0.76 -3.38
N ASP A 95 -13.29 -1.54 -4.46
CA ASP A 95 -12.02 -1.92 -5.07
C ASP A 95 -11.55 -0.77 -5.97
N LEU A 96 -10.60 0.02 -5.47
CA LEU A 96 -10.06 1.19 -6.18
C LEU A 96 -9.34 0.79 -7.46
N THR A 97 -8.80 -0.42 -7.51
CA THR A 97 -8.05 -0.93 -8.66
C THR A 97 -8.95 -1.25 -9.86
N LEU A 98 -10.23 -1.58 -9.61
CA LEU A 98 -11.20 -1.89 -10.67
C LEU A 98 -11.82 -0.63 -11.30
N ILE A 99 -11.90 0.47 -10.56
CA ILE A 99 -12.47 1.73 -11.06
C ILE A 99 -11.45 2.60 -11.81
N GLY A 100 -10.23 2.11 -11.95
CA GLY A 100 -9.13 2.77 -12.64
C GLY A 100 -7.80 2.60 -11.89
N GLU A 101 -6.75 3.26 -12.36
CA GLU A 101 -5.48 3.30 -11.64
C GLU A 101 -5.59 4.25 -10.44
N PRO A 102 -5.62 3.77 -9.18
CA PRO A 102 -5.77 4.63 -8.01
C PRO A 102 -4.54 5.53 -7.83
N LEU A 103 -4.75 6.66 -7.16
CA LEU A 103 -3.64 7.47 -6.66
C LEU A 103 -3.21 6.90 -5.31
N GLU A 104 -2.03 6.29 -5.29
CA GLU A 104 -1.45 5.69 -4.10
C GLU A 104 -0.21 6.45 -3.65
N ARG A 105 -0.09 6.67 -2.35
CA ARG A 105 1.08 7.25 -1.72
C ARG A 105 1.34 6.57 -0.39
N GLU A 106 2.62 6.46 -0.10
CA GLU A 106 3.15 5.98 1.16
C GLU A 106 4.26 6.92 1.61
N LEU A 107 4.41 7.11 2.92
CA LEU A 107 5.52 7.81 3.53
C LEU A 107 6.40 6.80 4.26
N ALA A 108 7.71 6.93 4.14
CA ALA A 108 8.66 6.19 4.93
C ALA A 108 9.68 7.11 5.60
N LEU A 109 10.04 6.77 6.84
CA LEU A 109 11.16 7.31 7.58
C LEU A 109 12.29 6.29 7.53
N VAL A 110 13.45 6.71 7.03
CA VAL A 110 14.59 5.83 6.75
C VAL A 110 15.82 6.35 7.47
N LYS A 111 16.28 5.62 8.49
CA LYS A 111 17.48 5.93 9.26
C LYS A 111 18.70 5.26 8.67
N VAL A 112 19.75 6.03 8.41
CA VAL A 112 21.00 5.57 7.82
C VAL A 112 22.19 6.04 8.64
N ALA A 113 23.06 5.13 9.04
CA ALA A 113 24.30 5.40 9.79
C ALA A 113 25.53 5.08 8.96
N GLY A 114 25.73 5.82 7.87
CA GLY A 114 26.91 5.73 7.02
C GLY A 114 28.05 6.65 7.48
N LYS A 115 29.29 6.22 7.27
CA LYS A 115 30.52 7.02 7.51
C LYS A 115 31.29 7.25 6.21
N GLY A 116 32.06 8.34 6.14
CA GLY A 116 32.90 8.67 5.00
C GLY A 116 32.10 8.77 3.69
N GLU A 117 32.57 8.10 2.66
CA GLU A 117 31.97 8.14 1.31
C GLU A 117 30.51 7.65 1.30
N LYS A 118 30.17 6.62 2.09
CA LYS A 118 28.79 6.12 2.20
C LYS A 118 27.81 7.19 2.70
N ARG A 119 28.28 8.06 3.60
CA ARG A 119 27.49 9.17 4.13
C ARG A 119 27.18 10.20 3.04
N ILE A 120 28.18 10.55 2.23
CA ILE A 120 28.04 11.52 1.12
C ILE A 120 27.12 10.95 0.05
N GLU A 121 27.29 9.66 -0.29
CA GLU A 121 26.47 9.00 -1.31
C GLU A 121 25.01 8.86 -0.85
N ALA A 122 24.75 8.59 0.43
CA ALA A 122 23.40 8.54 0.98
C ALA A 122 22.67 9.89 0.81
N LEU A 123 23.32 11.01 1.08
CA LEU A 123 22.76 12.36 0.85
C LEU A 123 22.47 12.61 -0.62
N ARG A 124 23.41 12.28 -1.50
CA ARG A 124 23.28 12.48 -2.94
C ARG A 124 22.11 11.68 -3.53
N LEU A 125 21.96 10.43 -3.10
CA LEU A 125 20.84 9.59 -3.51
C LEU A 125 19.51 10.07 -2.93
N ALA A 126 19.51 10.57 -1.68
CA ALA A 126 18.32 11.17 -1.09
C ALA A 126 17.80 12.37 -1.93
N GLU A 127 18.67 13.21 -2.44
CA GLU A 127 18.31 14.32 -3.34
C GLU A 127 17.69 13.79 -4.65
N ILE A 128 18.29 12.77 -5.27
CA ILE A 128 17.78 12.17 -6.52
C ILE A 128 16.36 11.60 -6.31
N PHE A 129 16.12 10.95 -5.17
CA PHE A 129 14.82 10.42 -4.81
C PHE A 129 13.85 11.48 -4.26
N ARG A 130 14.30 12.73 -4.11
CA ARG A 130 13.56 13.82 -3.46
C ARG A 130 13.09 13.44 -2.06
N ALA A 131 13.98 12.82 -1.30
CA ALA A 131 13.80 12.55 0.12
C ALA A 131 14.31 13.76 0.92
N ALA A 132 13.56 14.14 1.95
CA ALA A 132 13.95 15.23 2.85
C ALA A 132 14.79 14.68 4.02
N VAL A 133 15.82 15.42 4.43
CA VAL A 133 16.51 15.13 5.70
C VAL A 133 15.71 15.79 6.82
N ILE A 134 15.15 14.98 7.72
CA ILE A 134 14.35 15.48 8.86
C ILE A 134 15.11 15.43 10.18
N ASP A 135 16.16 14.62 10.25
CA ASP A 135 17.09 14.59 11.38
C ASP A 135 18.50 14.25 10.88
N ALA A 136 19.51 14.88 11.48
CA ALA A 136 20.90 14.70 11.10
C ALA A 136 21.85 14.87 12.28
N SER A 137 22.82 13.98 12.40
CA SER A 137 23.96 14.10 13.30
C SER A 137 25.25 13.70 12.56
N VAL A 138 26.38 13.74 13.22
CA VAL A 138 27.64 13.23 12.67
C VAL A 138 27.61 11.71 12.43
N GLU A 139 26.71 11.00 13.08
CA GLU A 139 26.63 9.54 13.05
C GLU A 139 25.54 9.02 12.13
N HIS A 140 24.45 9.75 11.93
CA HIS A 140 23.29 9.29 11.16
C HIS A 140 22.53 10.41 10.46
N PHE A 141 21.67 9.99 9.53
CA PHE A 141 20.55 10.77 8.97
C PHE A 141 19.24 10.03 9.15
N VAL A 142 18.15 10.78 9.28
CA VAL A 142 16.80 10.25 9.07
C VAL A 142 16.22 10.98 7.84
N PHE A 143 15.90 10.18 6.84
CA PHE A 143 15.27 10.65 5.61
C PHE A 143 13.77 10.41 5.68
N GLU A 144 12.99 11.43 5.26
CA GLU A 144 11.57 11.28 4.95
C GLU A 144 11.42 11.14 3.42
N ILE A 145 10.74 10.11 2.98
CA ILE A 145 10.44 9.91 1.57
C ILE A 145 8.96 9.59 1.37
N THR A 146 8.34 10.25 0.38
CA THR A 146 6.96 10.00 -0.03
C THR A 146 6.90 9.58 -1.49
N GLY A 147 6.09 8.60 -1.80
CA GLY A 147 5.93 8.13 -3.16
C GLY A 147 5.04 6.90 -3.30
N ARG A 148 5.08 6.29 -4.49
CA ARG A 148 4.55 4.94 -4.70
C ARG A 148 5.44 3.93 -3.96
N THR A 149 4.88 2.80 -3.57
CA THR A 149 5.60 1.72 -2.88
C THR A 149 6.90 1.32 -3.60
N SER A 150 6.86 1.20 -4.92
CA SER A 150 8.05 0.83 -5.72
C SER A 150 9.20 1.83 -5.58
N LYS A 151 8.91 3.14 -5.53
CA LYS A 151 9.91 4.18 -5.30
C LYS A 151 10.54 4.05 -3.91
N ILE A 152 9.71 3.80 -2.89
CA ILE A 152 10.15 3.66 -1.50
C ILE A 152 11.01 2.40 -1.33
N GLU A 153 10.60 1.30 -1.92
CA GLU A 153 11.35 0.04 -1.90
C GLU A 153 12.73 0.17 -2.56
N GLN A 154 12.80 0.82 -3.73
CA GLN A 154 14.08 1.11 -4.38
C GLN A 154 14.99 1.95 -3.48
N PHE A 155 14.46 2.99 -2.85
CA PHE A 155 15.23 3.84 -1.95
C PHE A 155 15.76 3.03 -0.75
N ILE A 156 14.92 2.24 -0.10
CA ILE A 156 15.30 1.38 1.03
C ILE A 156 16.37 0.37 0.61
N GLN A 157 16.22 -0.27 -0.55
CA GLN A 157 17.19 -1.23 -1.07
C GLN A 157 18.56 -0.60 -1.28
N ILE A 158 18.62 0.60 -1.84
CA ILE A 158 19.87 1.34 -2.03
C ILE A 158 20.49 1.72 -0.67
N MET A 159 19.68 2.24 0.26
CA MET A 159 20.14 2.63 1.60
C MET A 159 20.66 1.43 2.42
N THR A 160 20.19 0.21 2.13
CA THR A 160 20.72 -1.01 2.75
C THR A 160 22.22 -1.16 2.52
N GLY A 161 22.72 -0.85 1.31
CA GLY A 161 24.16 -0.86 0.98
C GLY A 161 24.96 0.27 1.64
N LEU A 162 24.31 1.32 2.11
CA LEU A 162 24.92 2.55 2.63
C LEU A 162 24.89 2.66 4.16
N GLY A 163 24.31 1.65 4.85
CA GLY A 163 24.25 1.61 6.31
C GLY A 163 22.85 1.89 6.87
N LEU A 164 21.83 1.32 6.22
CA LEU A 164 20.45 1.33 6.73
C LEU A 164 20.40 0.73 8.15
N VAL A 165 19.75 1.44 9.05
CA VAL A 165 19.57 1.04 10.46
C VAL A 165 18.12 0.65 10.74
N GLU A 166 17.18 1.48 10.28
CA GLU A 166 15.77 1.34 10.64
C GLU A 166 14.88 1.95 9.56
N VAL A 167 13.72 1.36 9.35
CA VAL A 167 12.68 1.87 8.47
C VAL A 167 11.34 1.85 9.19
N SER A 168 10.62 2.96 9.15
CA SER A 168 9.23 3.05 9.55
C SER A 168 8.39 3.47 8.36
N ARG A 169 7.25 2.81 8.13
CA ARG A 169 6.36 3.05 6.97
C ARG A 169 4.93 3.27 7.44
N THR A 170 4.23 4.19 6.81
CA THR A 170 2.81 4.46 7.12
C THR A 170 1.86 3.39 6.57
N GLY A 171 2.29 2.64 5.55
CA GLY A 171 1.40 1.93 4.67
C GLY A 171 0.79 2.84 3.59
N ILE A 172 -0.03 2.25 2.72
CA ILE A 172 -0.55 2.91 1.53
C ILE A 172 -1.81 3.70 1.85
N ALA A 173 -1.79 5.02 1.59
CA ALA A 173 -2.99 5.83 1.44
C ALA A 173 -3.39 5.85 -0.04
N ALA A 174 -4.67 5.60 -0.33
CA ALA A 174 -5.17 5.52 -1.70
C ALA A 174 -6.51 6.22 -1.88
N ILE A 175 -6.69 6.86 -3.04
CA ILE A 175 -7.98 7.42 -3.48
C ILE A 175 -8.22 7.09 -4.96
N GLY A 176 -9.49 7.00 -5.34
CA GLY A 176 -9.90 6.92 -6.75
C GLY A 176 -9.59 8.21 -7.50
N ARG A 177 -9.48 8.12 -8.82
CA ARG A 177 -9.37 9.29 -9.69
C ARG A 177 -10.77 9.84 -10.02
N GLY A 178 -10.82 11.11 -10.36
CA GLY A 178 -12.05 11.80 -10.77
C GLY A 178 -12.73 12.56 -9.63
N ALA A 179 -13.90 13.11 -9.90
CA ALA A 179 -14.64 13.98 -8.98
C ALA A 179 -15.59 13.24 -8.02
N HIS A 180 -15.66 11.91 -8.11
CA HIS A 180 -16.55 11.12 -7.26
C HIS A 180 -15.89 10.81 -5.92
N SER A 181 -16.60 11.10 -4.82
CA SER A 181 -16.23 10.66 -3.48
C SER A 181 -16.67 9.21 -3.21
N MET A 182 -16.05 8.60 -2.23
CA MET A 182 -16.56 7.36 -1.63
C MET A 182 -17.91 7.58 -0.97
#